data_18d34017cd7924edf3080dc951773219
#
_entry.id   18d34017cd7924edf3080dc951773219
#
_cell.length_a   1.000
_cell.length_b   1.000
_cell.length_c   1.000
_cell.angle_alpha   90.00
_cell.angle_beta   90.00
_cell.angle_gamma   90.00
#
_symmetry.space_group_name_H-M   'P 1'
#
loop_
_entity.id
_entity.type
_entity.pdbx_description
1 polymer ?
#
loop_
_entity_poly.entity_id
_entity_poly.type
_entity_poly.pdbx_seq_one_letter_code
_entity_poly.pdbx_strand_id
1 'polypeptide(L)'
;MDELNKLMGDLTGYEAPTDYANLYISNAQDPSKVSNYVRDLDMRTALATVNYDYEGVHYTREYFNSYPDNIMAVRLSADQAGKISFDTNLENLINGTAYTNTVDGDTITMRDALSTNGLNVEAQLKVINEGGSLSTGTNGGNPAITVSGADAVTLIFACGTDYKMELPNFRGEDPHKAV
;
A
#
# COMPACT_ATOMS: atom_id res chain seq x y z
N MET A 1 14.71 -13.87 39.65
CA MET A 1 13.98 -13.47 38.42
C MET A 1 13.55 -12.01 38.48
N ASP A 2 12.97 -11.53 39.60
CA ASP A 2 12.48 -10.14 39.74
C ASP A 2 13.57 -9.05 39.69
N GLU A 3 14.80 -9.34 40.21
CA GLU A 3 15.91 -8.39 40.09
C GLU A 3 16.49 -8.29 38.68
N LEU A 4 16.48 -9.40 37.92
CA LEU A 4 16.92 -9.40 36.53
C LEU A 4 15.95 -8.58 35.66
N ASN A 5 14.65 -8.73 35.87
CA ASN A 5 13.61 -7.94 35.18
C ASN A 5 13.70 -6.44 35.52
N LYS A 6 14.07 -6.09 36.76
CA LYS A 6 14.33 -4.69 37.16
C LYS A 6 15.57 -4.10 36.50
N LEU A 7 16.62 -4.91 36.25
CA LEU A 7 17.86 -4.49 35.59
C LEU A 7 17.72 -4.40 34.08
N MET A 8 16.87 -5.25 33.49
CA MET A 8 16.62 -5.25 32.04
C MET A 8 15.61 -4.18 31.61
N GLY A 9 14.93 -3.55 32.56
CA GLY A 9 13.86 -2.62 32.26
C GLY A 9 12.61 -3.31 31.70
N ASP A 10 11.59 -2.54 31.51
CA ASP A 10 10.38 -3.02 30.85
C ASP A 10 10.71 -3.22 29.37
N LEU A 11 10.62 -4.44 28.87
CA LEU A 11 10.82 -4.76 27.45
C LEU A 11 9.65 -4.27 26.56
N THR A 12 8.71 -3.52 27.13
CA THR A 12 7.68 -2.82 26.40
C THR A 12 8.31 -1.76 25.51
N GLY A 13 8.17 -1.91 24.22
CA GLY A 13 8.75 -1.00 23.22
C GLY A 13 9.69 -1.64 22.21
N TYR A 14 10.07 -2.90 22.42
CA TYR A 14 10.73 -3.71 21.42
C TYR A 14 9.65 -4.52 20.70
N GLU A 15 9.03 -3.91 19.69
CA GLU A 15 8.03 -4.60 18.90
C GLU A 15 8.66 -5.41 17.77
N ALA A 16 8.04 -6.56 17.48
CA ALA A 16 8.33 -7.30 16.27
C ALA A 16 7.90 -6.49 15.04
N PRO A 17 8.46 -6.77 13.85
CA PRO A 17 7.94 -6.22 12.61
C PRO A 17 6.43 -6.40 12.54
N THR A 18 5.70 -5.31 12.31
CA THR A 18 4.23 -5.27 12.31
C THR A 18 3.74 -4.88 10.92
N ASP A 19 2.75 -5.61 10.42
CA ASP A 19 1.99 -5.18 9.27
C ASP A 19 1.15 -3.97 9.69
N TYR A 20 1.27 -2.84 8.97
CA TYR A 20 0.54 -1.64 9.34
C TYR A 20 -0.44 -1.14 8.29
N ALA A 21 -0.36 -1.63 7.05
CA ALA A 21 -1.31 -1.28 6.00
C ALA A 21 -1.60 -2.42 5.04
N ASN A 22 -2.86 -2.57 4.66
CA ASN A 22 -3.26 -3.30 3.45
C ASN A 22 -3.58 -2.30 2.34
N LEU A 23 -3.02 -2.54 1.15
CA LEU A 23 -3.43 -1.90 -0.10
C LEU A 23 -4.46 -2.79 -0.81
N TYR A 24 -5.67 -2.29 -0.98
CA TYR A 24 -6.73 -2.98 -1.72
C TYR A 24 -6.87 -2.45 -3.15
N ILE A 25 -7.06 -3.36 -4.09
CA ILE A 25 -7.46 -3.11 -5.47
C ILE A 25 -8.72 -3.94 -5.70
N SER A 26 -9.89 -3.31 -5.66
CA SER A 26 -11.20 -3.96 -5.73
C SER A 26 -11.84 -3.71 -7.08
N ASN A 27 -12.04 -4.74 -7.88
CA ASN A 27 -12.77 -4.65 -9.15
C ASN A 27 -14.06 -5.48 -9.12
N ALA A 28 -14.95 -5.21 -10.06
CA ALA A 28 -16.25 -5.88 -10.19
C ALA A 28 -16.21 -7.13 -11.09
N GLN A 29 -15.03 -7.64 -11.44
CA GLN A 29 -14.91 -8.81 -12.31
C GLN A 29 -15.36 -10.09 -11.58
N ASP A 30 -16.17 -10.90 -12.25
CA ASP A 30 -16.61 -12.20 -11.76
C ASP A 30 -15.46 -13.22 -11.91
N PRO A 31 -14.91 -13.76 -10.81
CA PRO A 31 -13.80 -14.71 -10.88
C PRO A 31 -14.12 -15.97 -11.70
N SER A 32 -15.39 -16.35 -11.78
CA SER A 32 -15.82 -17.55 -12.54
C SER A 32 -15.67 -17.42 -14.05
N LYS A 33 -15.54 -16.18 -14.55
CA LYS A 33 -15.36 -15.87 -15.98
C LYS A 33 -13.91 -15.61 -16.35
N VAL A 34 -12.99 -15.65 -15.39
CA VAL A 34 -11.56 -15.48 -15.63
C VAL A 34 -11.00 -16.76 -16.25
N SER A 35 -10.21 -16.60 -17.30
CA SER A 35 -9.49 -17.69 -18.00
C SER A 35 -8.03 -17.33 -18.24
N ASN A 36 -7.23 -18.31 -18.63
CA ASN A 36 -5.81 -18.16 -18.94
C ASN A 36 -4.99 -17.46 -17.84
N TYR A 37 -5.38 -17.69 -16.56
CA TYR A 37 -4.73 -17.06 -15.43
C TYR A 37 -3.34 -17.63 -15.18
N VAL A 38 -2.32 -16.77 -15.26
CA VAL A 38 -0.90 -17.09 -15.02
C VAL A 38 -0.31 -16.08 -14.06
N ARG A 39 0.43 -16.55 -13.07
CA ARG A 39 1.32 -15.74 -12.23
C ARG A 39 2.76 -16.17 -12.46
N ASP A 40 3.65 -15.21 -12.61
CA ASP A 40 5.08 -15.43 -12.80
C ASP A 40 5.90 -14.47 -11.92
N LEU A 41 7.09 -14.90 -11.50
CA LEU A 41 8.10 -14.08 -10.87
C LEU A 41 9.44 -14.29 -11.57
N ASP A 42 9.86 -13.32 -12.36
CA ASP A 42 11.21 -13.33 -12.93
C ASP A 42 12.22 -12.85 -11.86
N MET A 43 12.93 -13.80 -11.28
CA MET A 43 13.96 -13.54 -10.27
C MET A 43 15.14 -12.72 -10.77
N ARG A 44 15.33 -12.61 -12.08
CA ARG A 44 16.42 -11.84 -12.70
C ARG A 44 16.09 -10.36 -12.77
N THR A 45 14.84 -10.02 -13.02
CA THR A 45 14.34 -8.64 -13.10
C THR A 45 13.63 -8.19 -11.85
N ALA A 46 13.35 -9.13 -10.91
CA ALA A 46 12.53 -8.93 -9.72
C ALA A 46 11.11 -8.41 -10.05
N LEU A 47 10.59 -8.78 -11.23
CA LEU A 47 9.26 -8.40 -11.67
C LEU A 47 8.29 -9.56 -11.44
N ALA A 48 7.23 -9.32 -10.67
CA ALA A 48 6.12 -10.25 -10.57
C ALA A 48 5.01 -9.81 -11.53
N THR A 49 4.42 -10.77 -12.26
CA THR A 49 3.34 -10.52 -13.21
C THR A 49 2.14 -11.40 -12.95
N VAL A 50 0.96 -10.86 -13.27
CA VAL A 50 -0.30 -11.60 -13.33
C VAL A 50 -0.97 -11.30 -14.65
N ASN A 51 -1.22 -12.34 -15.45
CA ASN A 51 -1.89 -12.25 -16.75
C ASN A 51 -3.17 -13.09 -16.70
N TYR A 52 -4.25 -12.58 -17.27
CA TYR A 52 -5.51 -13.31 -17.37
C TYR A 52 -6.42 -12.70 -18.43
N ASP A 53 -7.39 -13.51 -18.93
CA ASP A 53 -8.43 -13.04 -19.83
C ASP A 53 -9.76 -12.95 -19.09
N TYR A 54 -10.51 -11.88 -19.36
CA TYR A 54 -11.85 -11.66 -18.85
C TYR A 54 -12.73 -11.01 -19.92
N GLU A 55 -13.82 -11.69 -20.32
CA GLU A 55 -14.78 -11.22 -21.33
C GLU A 55 -14.12 -10.74 -22.65
N GLY A 56 -13.09 -11.48 -23.11
CA GLY A 56 -12.39 -11.22 -24.37
C GLY A 56 -11.37 -10.08 -24.31
N VAL A 57 -11.00 -9.62 -23.13
CA VAL A 57 -9.96 -8.64 -22.87
C VAL A 57 -8.80 -9.30 -22.13
N HIS A 58 -7.57 -9.07 -22.57
CA HIS A 58 -6.37 -9.53 -21.87
C HIS A 58 -5.91 -8.47 -20.88
N TYR A 59 -5.75 -8.88 -19.61
CA TYR A 59 -5.30 -8.02 -18.50
C TYR A 59 -3.92 -8.43 -18.04
N THR A 60 -3.07 -7.45 -17.80
CA THR A 60 -1.73 -7.61 -17.21
C THR A 60 -1.60 -6.77 -15.97
N ARG A 61 -1.06 -7.38 -14.91
CA ARG A 61 -0.63 -6.67 -13.69
C ARG A 61 0.84 -6.94 -13.47
N GLU A 62 1.59 -5.88 -13.20
CA GLU A 62 3.03 -5.92 -12.94
C GLU A 62 3.29 -5.34 -11.57
N TYR A 63 4.16 -6.00 -10.78
CA TYR A 63 4.52 -5.60 -9.44
C TYR A 63 6.03 -5.51 -9.34
N PHE A 64 6.51 -4.38 -8.87
CA PHE A 64 7.93 -4.09 -8.74
C PHE A 64 8.21 -3.32 -7.45
N ASN A 65 9.26 -3.74 -6.69
CA ASN A 65 9.75 -3.01 -5.54
C ASN A 65 11.11 -2.38 -5.86
N SER A 66 11.23 -1.07 -5.69
CA SER A 66 12.49 -0.34 -5.78
C SER A 66 13.07 -0.13 -4.40
N TYR A 67 14.19 -0.79 -4.11
CA TYR A 67 14.90 -0.60 -2.85
C TYR A 67 15.54 0.81 -2.76
N PRO A 68 16.20 1.35 -3.83
CA PRO A 68 16.78 2.69 -3.77
C PRO A 68 15.76 3.81 -3.54
N ASP A 69 14.56 3.65 -4.12
CA ASP A 69 13.50 4.66 -4.04
C ASP A 69 12.53 4.41 -2.87
N ASN A 70 12.64 3.25 -2.20
CA ASN A 70 11.78 2.81 -1.11
C ASN A 70 10.28 2.83 -1.47
N ILE A 71 9.95 2.38 -2.69
CA ILE A 71 8.57 2.31 -3.19
C ILE A 71 8.21 0.91 -3.69
N MET A 72 6.91 0.63 -3.70
CA MET A 72 6.31 -0.43 -4.49
C MET A 72 5.51 0.20 -5.63
N ALA A 73 5.77 -0.24 -6.87
CA ALA A 73 4.99 0.12 -8.03
C ALA A 73 4.11 -1.05 -8.47
N VAL A 74 2.84 -0.78 -8.77
CA VAL A 74 1.91 -1.74 -9.35
C VAL A 74 1.33 -1.12 -10.61
N ARG A 75 1.52 -1.76 -11.76
CA ARG A 75 0.92 -1.35 -13.02
C ARG A 75 -0.19 -2.32 -13.42
N LEU A 76 -1.34 -1.76 -13.75
CA LEU A 76 -2.49 -2.48 -14.31
C LEU A 76 -2.72 -1.98 -15.73
N SER A 77 -2.83 -2.89 -16.69
CA SER A 77 -3.09 -2.57 -18.10
C SER A 77 -4.00 -3.61 -18.75
N ALA A 78 -4.56 -3.27 -19.90
CA ALA A 78 -5.35 -4.16 -20.72
C ALA A 78 -4.98 -3.98 -22.21
N ASP A 79 -5.24 -5.01 -23.03
CA ASP A 79 -5.00 -4.95 -24.48
C ASP A 79 -6.04 -4.11 -25.24
N GLN A 80 -7.07 -3.62 -24.55
CA GLN A 80 -8.10 -2.74 -25.07
C GLN A 80 -8.21 -1.47 -24.22
N ALA A 81 -8.35 -0.32 -24.86
CA ALA A 81 -8.49 0.97 -24.20
C ALA A 81 -9.76 1.05 -23.34
N GLY A 82 -9.69 1.79 -22.23
CA GLY A 82 -10.82 2.05 -21.34
C GLY A 82 -11.29 0.85 -20.52
N LYS A 83 -10.48 -0.18 -20.33
CA LYS A 83 -10.88 -1.42 -19.65
C LYS A 83 -10.44 -1.52 -18.19
N ILE A 84 -9.64 -0.58 -17.71
CA ILE A 84 -9.17 -0.57 -16.32
C ILE A 84 -10.14 0.26 -15.48
N SER A 85 -10.86 -0.43 -14.57
CA SER A 85 -11.77 0.19 -13.59
C SER A 85 -11.69 -0.58 -12.28
N PHE A 86 -11.48 0.13 -11.17
CA PHE A 86 -11.39 -0.45 -9.83
C PHE A 86 -11.46 0.64 -8.76
N ASP A 87 -11.73 0.23 -7.52
CA ASP A 87 -11.54 1.05 -6.33
C ASP A 87 -10.22 0.67 -5.65
N THR A 88 -9.51 1.66 -5.12
CA THR A 88 -8.32 1.42 -4.29
C THR A 88 -8.40 2.21 -3.00
N ASN A 89 -7.97 1.59 -1.91
CA ASN A 89 -7.89 2.20 -0.58
C ASN A 89 -6.77 1.59 0.25
N LEU A 90 -6.39 2.29 1.30
CA LEU A 90 -5.52 1.80 2.36
C LEU A 90 -6.36 1.45 3.60
N GLU A 91 -6.08 0.31 4.22
CA GLU A 91 -6.66 -0.10 5.49
C GLU A 91 -5.56 -0.13 6.55
N ASN A 92 -5.82 0.49 7.70
CA ASN A 92 -4.93 0.45 8.84
C ASN A 92 -5.03 -0.89 9.57
N LEU A 93 -3.90 -1.55 9.79
CA LEU A 93 -3.82 -2.81 10.55
C LEU A 93 -3.35 -2.61 12.00
N ILE A 94 -2.83 -1.44 12.34
CA ILE A 94 -2.43 -1.11 13.70
C ILE A 94 -3.56 -0.36 14.41
N ASN A 95 -3.85 -0.75 15.64
CA ASN A 95 -4.76 0.00 16.51
C ASN A 95 -3.96 1.07 17.25
N GLY A 96 -3.56 2.10 16.49
CA GLY A 96 -2.76 3.19 17.02
C GLY A 96 -3.60 4.26 17.74
N THR A 97 -2.94 5.36 18.09
CA THR A 97 -3.54 6.44 18.89
C THR A 97 -3.81 7.72 18.11
N ALA A 98 -3.34 7.79 16.84
CA ALA A 98 -3.40 9.01 16.03
C ALA A 98 -3.84 8.72 14.57
N TYR A 99 -4.72 7.73 14.39
CA TYR A 99 -5.15 7.30 13.06
C TYR A 99 -5.82 8.43 12.27
N THR A 100 -5.30 8.65 11.07
CA THR A 100 -5.93 9.47 10.02
C THR A 100 -5.79 8.76 8.68
N ASN A 101 -6.83 8.88 7.85
CA ASN A 101 -6.80 8.39 6.47
C ASN A 101 -7.54 9.41 5.60
N THR A 102 -6.84 10.00 4.65
CA THR A 102 -7.34 11.10 3.83
C THR A 102 -7.05 10.88 2.36
N VAL A 103 -7.88 11.47 1.49
CA VAL A 103 -7.64 11.50 0.05
C VAL A 103 -7.53 12.96 -0.37
N ASP A 104 -6.47 13.29 -1.10
CA ASP A 104 -6.29 14.57 -1.77
C ASP A 104 -5.97 14.33 -3.25
N GLY A 105 -6.92 14.63 -4.12
CA GLY A 105 -6.80 14.39 -5.55
C GLY A 105 -6.55 12.93 -5.89
N ASP A 106 -5.34 12.63 -6.33
CA ASP A 106 -4.87 11.32 -6.77
C ASP A 106 -4.09 10.54 -5.68
N THR A 107 -4.04 11.05 -4.45
CA THR A 107 -3.19 10.50 -3.39
C THR A 107 -4.01 10.18 -2.13
N ILE A 108 -3.81 8.97 -1.61
CA ILE A 108 -4.32 8.55 -0.29
C ILE A 108 -3.17 8.61 0.69
N THR A 109 -3.37 9.29 1.83
CA THR A 109 -2.39 9.34 2.93
C THR A 109 -3.00 8.75 4.19
N MET A 110 -2.38 7.70 4.72
CA MET A 110 -2.73 7.06 5.96
C MET A 110 -1.62 7.26 6.99
N ARG A 111 -1.96 7.76 8.17
CA ARG A 111 -1.03 7.96 9.30
C ARG A 111 -1.58 7.33 10.56
N ASP A 112 -0.69 6.88 11.41
CA ASP A 112 -1.02 6.47 12.77
C ASP A 112 0.22 6.56 13.67
N ALA A 113 0.05 6.30 14.97
CA ALA A 113 1.13 6.15 15.93
C ALA A 113 0.90 4.88 16.75
N LEU A 114 1.91 4.02 16.85
CA LEU A 114 1.83 2.79 17.63
C LEU A 114 1.46 3.09 19.08
N SER A 115 0.45 2.39 19.59
CA SER A 115 -0.07 2.60 20.96
C SER A 115 0.94 2.25 22.06
N THR A 116 1.89 1.37 21.77
CA THR A 116 2.86 0.86 22.74
C THR A 116 4.03 1.80 22.97
N ASN A 117 4.51 2.47 21.93
CA ASN A 117 5.70 3.31 22.01
C ASN A 117 5.58 4.66 21.30
N GLY A 118 4.43 4.95 20.65
CA GLY A 118 4.19 6.20 19.94
C GLY A 118 5.01 6.37 18.66
N LEU A 119 5.51 5.26 18.05
CA LEU A 119 6.19 5.32 16.75
C LEU A 119 5.23 5.81 15.69
N ASN A 120 5.54 6.92 15.04
CA ASN A 120 4.75 7.43 13.94
C ASN A 120 5.00 6.60 12.68
N VAL A 121 3.93 6.25 12.00
CA VAL A 121 3.93 5.53 10.74
C VAL A 121 3.09 6.28 9.71
N GLU A 122 3.55 6.31 8.47
CA GLU A 122 2.80 6.86 7.35
C GLU A 122 2.92 5.96 6.14
N ALA A 123 1.80 5.80 5.42
CA ALA A 123 1.75 5.17 4.12
C ALA A 123 1.05 6.12 3.14
N GLN A 124 1.60 6.25 1.95
CA GLN A 124 0.99 6.99 0.85
C GLN A 124 0.78 6.09 -0.37
N LEU A 125 -0.33 6.29 -1.03
CA LEU A 125 -0.67 5.66 -2.29
C LEU A 125 -1.03 6.73 -3.32
N LYS A 126 -0.21 6.86 -4.36
CA LYS A 126 -0.50 7.72 -5.50
C LYS A 126 -1.05 6.90 -6.66
N VAL A 127 -2.12 7.39 -7.27
CA VAL A 127 -2.81 6.77 -8.42
C VAL A 127 -2.55 7.59 -9.66
N ILE A 128 -1.88 7.02 -10.66
CA ILE A 128 -1.55 7.66 -11.95
C ILE A 128 -2.32 6.92 -13.04
N ASN A 129 -3.35 7.53 -13.60
CA ASN A 129 -4.14 6.94 -14.68
C ASN A 129 -3.71 7.44 -16.05
N GLU A 130 -3.75 6.55 -17.03
CA GLU A 130 -3.62 6.83 -18.46
C GLU A 130 -5.02 6.69 -19.08
N GLY A 131 -5.60 7.78 -19.54
CA GLY A 131 -7.02 7.79 -19.96
C GLY A 131 -7.99 7.66 -18.78
N GLY A 132 -9.28 7.60 -19.07
CA GLY A 132 -10.34 7.48 -18.06
C GLY A 132 -10.42 8.66 -17.09
N SER A 133 -10.91 8.40 -15.88
CA SER A 133 -11.07 9.42 -14.84
C SER A 133 -10.83 8.86 -13.44
N LEU A 134 -10.46 9.75 -12.51
CA LEU A 134 -10.38 9.47 -11.07
C LEU A 134 -11.54 10.20 -10.36
N SER A 135 -12.07 9.57 -9.34
CA SER A 135 -12.98 10.19 -8.37
C SER A 135 -12.67 9.71 -6.96
N THR A 136 -13.01 10.53 -5.98
CA THR A 136 -12.79 10.20 -4.57
C THR A 136 -14.09 9.74 -3.92
N GLY A 137 -14.01 8.81 -2.98
CA GLY A 137 -15.15 8.25 -2.28
C GLY A 137 -14.73 7.44 -1.05
N THR A 138 -15.49 6.41 -0.75
CA THR A 138 -15.19 5.46 0.33
C THR A 138 -15.40 4.03 -0.15
N ASN A 139 -14.53 3.11 0.28
CA ASN A 139 -14.69 1.68 0.07
C ASN A 139 -14.44 0.95 1.41
N GLY A 140 -15.41 0.12 1.84
CA GLY A 140 -15.32 -0.58 3.12
C GLY A 140 -15.18 0.35 4.34
N GLY A 141 -15.66 1.61 4.24
CA GLY A 141 -15.52 2.61 5.30
C GLY A 141 -14.21 3.41 5.27
N ASN A 142 -13.24 3.03 4.44
CA ASN A 142 -12.00 3.76 4.23
C ASN A 142 -12.12 4.75 3.06
N PRO A 143 -11.46 5.92 3.13
CA PRO A 143 -11.28 6.80 1.98
C PRO A 143 -10.67 6.03 0.80
N ALA A 144 -11.21 6.25 -0.39
CA ALA A 144 -10.86 5.50 -1.59
C ALA A 144 -10.76 6.39 -2.81
N ILE A 145 -10.00 5.94 -3.80
CA ILE A 145 -9.97 6.49 -5.15
C ILE A 145 -10.59 5.46 -6.09
N THR A 146 -11.59 5.89 -6.85
CA THR A 146 -12.21 5.11 -7.92
C THR A 146 -11.58 5.49 -9.25
N VAL A 147 -11.06 4.50 -9.95
CA VAL A 147 -10.61 4.59 -11.34
C VAL A 147 -11.72 4.12 -12.25
N SER A 148 -12.03 4.88 -13.30
CA SER A 148 -13.08 4.54 -14.26
C SER A 148 -12.59 4.66 -15.69
N GLY A 149 -12.58 3.54 -16.43
CA GLY A 149 -12.33 3.48 -17.87
C GLY A 149 -10.92 3.93 -18.28
N ALA A 150 -9.90 3.68 -17.49
CA ALA A 150 -8.53 3.96 -17.87
C ALA A 150 -7.97 2.93 -18.86
N ASP A 151 -6.97 3.31 -19.64
CA ASP A 151 -6.22 2.44 -20.53
C ASP A 151 -5.17 1.65 -19.74
N ALA A 152 -4.53 2.33 -18.80
CA ALA A 152 -3.64 1.74 -17.80
C ALA A 152 -3.63 2.59 -16.52
N VAL A 153 -3.16 2.01 -15.43
CA VAL A 153 -2.98 2.70 -14.14
C VAL A 153 -1.69 2.24 -13.50
N THR A 154 -0.93 3.20 -12.96
CA THR A 154 0.22 2.92 -12.11
C THR A 154 -0.10 3.39 -10.69
N LEU A 155 0.04 2.49 -9.74
CA LEU A 155 -0.04 2.76 -8.31
C LEU A 155 1.38 2.85 -7.77
N ILE A 156 1.71 3.94 -7.08
CA ILE A 156 2.97 4.09 -6.36
C ILE A 156 2.65 4.09 -4.88
N PHE A 157 3.15 3.10 -4.17
CA PHE A 157 3.00 2.96 -2.73
C PHE A 157 4.34 3.20 -2.05
N ALA A 158 4.35 4.09 -1.08
CA ALA A 158 5.49 4.35 -0.20
C ALA A 158 5.05 4.25 1.25
N CYS A 159 5.98 3.90 2.14
CA CYS A 159 5.71 3.84 3.55
C CYS A 159 6.97 4.13 4.37
N GLY A 160 6.78 4.73 5.54
CA GLY A 160 7.88 5.12 6.42
C GLY A 160 7.45 5.27 7.86
N THR A 161 8.46 5.35 8.71
CA THR A 161 8.31 5.59 10.15
C THR A 161 9.29 6.68 10.59
N ASP A 162 9.07 7.27 11.76
CA ASP A 162 10.02 8.16 12.40
C ASP A 162 11.12 7.40 13.18
N TYR A 163 11.26 6.09 12.97
CA TYR A 163 12.30 5.32 13.62
C TYR A 163 13.70 5.77 13.17
N LYS A 164 14.58 5.99 14.15
CA LYS A 164 16.01 6.22 13.93
C LYS A 164 16.81 5.48 15.00
N MET A 165 17.86 4.74 14.59
CA MET A 165 18.71 4.00 15.52
C MET A 165 19.65 4.94 16.28
N GLU A 166 19.08 5.85 17.07
CA GLU A 166 19.81 6.81 17.91
C GLU A 166 19.21 6.88 19.31
N LEU A 167 20.06 6.71 20.34
CA LEU A 167 19.69 6.88 21.74
C LEU A 167 19.39 8.36 22.05
N PRO A 168 18.54 8.67 23.04
CA PRO A 168 17.86 7.73 23.95
C PRO A 168 16.49 7.23 23.50
N ASN A 169 15.88 7.84 22.52
CA ASN A 169 14.44 7.68 22.22
C ASN A 169 14.15 6.94 20.90
N PHE A 170 15.16 6.65 20.09
CA PHE A 170 15.03 5.97 18.79
C PHE A 170 14.00 6.64 17.84
N ARG A 171 14.00 7.99 17.84
CA ARG A 171 13.13 8.81 16.98
C ARG A 171 13.95 9.69 16.06
N GLY A 172 13.49 9.80 14.83
CA GLY A 172 14.01 10.68 13.80
C GLY A 172 13.03 11.77 13.39
N GLU A 173 13.09 12.17 12.14
CA GLU A 173 12.17 13.15 11.55
C GLU A 173 10.80 12.53 11.25
N ASP A 174 9.79 13.40 11.07
CA ASP A 174 8.45 13.00 10.62
C ASP A 174 8.55 12.24 9.29
N PRO A 175 7.96 11.03 9.19
CA PRO A 175 8.03 10.21 7.98
C PRO A 175 7.43 10.87 6.74
N HIS A 176 6.56 11.85 6.89
CA HIS A 176 5.88 12.56 5.79
C HIS A 176 6.84 13.14 4.74
N LYS A 177 8.07 13.46 5.11
CA LYS A 177 9.07 13.98 4.18
C LYS A 177 9.76 12.92 3.34
N ALA A 178 9.67 11.67 3.76
CA ALA A 178 10.36 10.53 3.15
C ALA A 178 9.42 9.60 2.36
N VAL A 179 8.12 9.87 2.42
CA VAL A 179 7.04 9.05 1.82
C VAL A 179 6.38 9.70 0.62
#